data_d4dda506ed6936ec493d72a86713511f
#
_entry.id   d4dda506ed6936ec493d72a86713511f
#
_cell.length_a   1.000
_cell.length_b   1.000
_cell.length_c   1.000
_cell.angle_alpha   90.00
_cell.angle_beta   90.00
_cell.angle_gamma   90.00
#
_symmetry.space_group_name_H-M   'P 1'
#
loop_
_entity.id
_entity.type
_entity.pdbx_description
1 polymer ?
#
loop_
_entity_poly.entity_id
_entity_poly.type
_entity_poly.pdbx_seq_one_letter_code
_entity_poly.pdbx_strand_id
1 'polypeptide(L)'
;MPLSLGVHVGQQNMTMSQLRALWRKLDQSGFDWISAWDHFYEAPPAGGTLPHFEALATLGALAAETQHARIGCLVFYVGYRNPALLAKAATTLDHISGGRFELGIGAGWHHWEATAYGYDFPNVKTRLDMLDEAATVIRGMLTQERTTFHGKHFSVEDASCLPRPVQQRLPIWIGGVGEKRTLRLVAKHADGWNAAYVAPQEFARLGVVLDGWCERAGRNPHDVRRAINLTFNLATDAKGVAREAEQLKKDWGPAAGRIAGGALLGTPALAVDRILEYAAAGATEVNIALRAPWNPEALDAYIEEVVPRVRAATR
;
A
#
# COMPACT_ATOMS: atom_id res chain seq x y z
N MET A 1 20.17 -2.50 3.51
CA MET A 1 19.26 -3.65 3.34
C MET A 1 18.95 -3.76 1.85
N PRO A 2 18.83 -4.96 1.28
CA PRO A 2 18.44 -5.11 -0.12
C PRO A 2 17.06 -4.46 -0.36
N LEU A 3 16.84 -3.94 -1.57
CA LEU A 3 15.57 -3.35 -1.96
C LEU A 3 14.48 -4.42 -2.01
N SER A 4 13.37 -4.20 -1.30
CA SER A 4 12.18 -5.05 -1.37
C SER A 4 11.39 -4.75 -2.64
N LEU A 5 10.93 -5.80 -3.33
CA LEU A 5 10.11 -5.68 -4.53
C LEU A 5 8.73 -6.29 -4.27
N GLY A 6 7.70 -5.49 -4.49
CA GLY A 6 6.34 -5.91 -4.21
C GLY A 6 5.37 -5.65 -5.36
N VAL A 7 4.17 -6.22 -5.19
CA VAL A 7 3.06 -6.03 -6.11
C VAL A 7 1.83 -5.57 -5.33
N HIS A 8 1.32 -4.41 -5.71
CA HIS A 8 0.07 -3.86 -5.20
C HIS A 8 -1.07 -4.28 -6.14
N VAL A 9 -1.75 -5.37 -5.79
CA VAL A 9 -2.75 -6.01 -6.65
C VAL A 9 -4.13 -5.42 -6.40
N GLY A 10 -4.69 -4.78 -7.43
CA GLY A 10 -6.08 -4.39 -7.41
C GLY A 10 -7.00 -5.59 -7.57
N GLN A 11 -7.88 -5.81 -6.59
CA GLN A 11 -8.89 -6.86 -6.61
C GLN A 11 -10.12 -6.46 -7.48
N GLN A 12 -9.86 -5.89 -8.65
CA GLN A 12 -10.85 -5.36 -9.59
C GLN A 12 -10.79 -6.05 -10.95
N ASN A 13 -11.90 -6.08 -11.67
CA ASN A 13 -12.01 -6.55 -13.06
C ASN A 13 -11.50 -7.98 -13.29
N MET A 14 -11.51 -8.79 -12.27
CA MET A 14 -11.08 -10.19 -12.30
C MET A 14 -12.11 -11.08 -11.59
N THR A 15 -12.15 -12.34 -11.97
CA THR A 15 -12.79 -13.36 -11.16
C THR A 15 -11.91 -13.71 -9.97
N MET A 16 -12.51 -14.25 -8.91
CA MET A 16 -11.75 -14.72 -7.75
C MET A 16 -10.71 -15.80 -8.13
N SER A 17 -11.03 -16.67 -9.10
CA SER A 17 -10.10 -17.70 -9.58
C SER A 17 -8.87 -17.09 -10.25
N GLN A 18 -9.04 -16.02 -11.05
CA GLN A 18 -7.93 -15.30 -11.68
C GLN A 18 -7.07 -14.61 -10.63
N LEU A 19 -7.70 -13.95 -9.65
CA LEU A 19 -7.00 -13.27 -8.57
C LEU A 19 -6.16 -14.25 -7.73
N ARG A 20 -6.72 -15.39 -7.36
CA ARG A 20 -6.00 -16.46 -6.64
C ARG A 20 -4.84 -17.05 -7.45
N ALA A 21 -5.02 -17.27 -8.75
CA ALA A 21 -3.94 -17.72 -9.63
C ALA A 21 -2.80 -16.69 -9.71
N LEU A 22 -3.14 -15.40 -9.78
CA LEU A 22 -2.14 -14.32 -9.77
C LEU A 22 -1.36 -14.32 -8.46
N TRP A 23 -2.00 -14.38 -7.30
CA TRP A 23 -1.30 -14.39 -6.01
C TRP A 23 -0.29 -15.53 -5.89
N ARG A 24 -0.70 -16.76 -6.29
CA ARG A 24 0.22 -17.91 -6.30
C ARG A 24 1.41 -17.69 -7.23
N LYS A 25 1.16 -17.15 -8.44
CA LYS A 25 2.24 -16.81 -9.37
C LYS A 25 3.23 -15.81 -8.74
N LEU A 26 2.73 -14.73 -8.14
CA LEU A 26 3.55 -13.70 -7.52
C LEU A 26 4.35 -14.24 -6.33
N ASP A 27 3.72 -15.00 -5.45
CA ASP A 27 4.36 -15.61 -4.28
C ASP A 27 5.49 -16.58 -4.69
N GLN A 28 5.25 -17.40 -5.71
CA GLN A 28 6.23 -18.34 -6.28
C GLN A 28 7.35 -17.64 -7.07
N SER A 29 7.10 -16.45 -7.61
CA SER A 29 8.10 -15.66 -8.32
C SER A 29 9.04 -14.88 -7.38
N GLY A 30 8.89 -15.06 -6.07
CA GLY A 30 9.81 -14.51 -5.08
C GLY A 30 9.65 -13.01 -4.84
N PHE A 31 8.47 -12.45 -5.01
CA PHE A 31 8.19 -11.10 -4.53
C PHE A 31 8.19 -11.07 -3.00
N ASP A 32 8.68 -9.96 -2.44
CA ASP A 32 8.78 -9.78 -0.99
C ASP A 32 7.45 -9.32 -0.37
N TRP A 33 6.55 -8.72 -1.20
CA TRP A 33 5.32 -8.11 -0.75
C TRP A 33 4.19 -8.26 -1.77
N ILE A 34 2.99 -8.60 -1.29
CA ILE A 34 1.74 -8.59 -2.07
C ILE A 34 0.68 -7.86 -1.26
N SER A 35 0.08 -6.82 -1.82
CA SER A 35 -0.96 -6.06 -1.13
C SER A 35 -2.23 -5.88 -1.96
N ALA A 36 -3.34 -5.69 -1.25
CA ALA A 36 -4.61 -5.24 -1.79
C ALA A 36 -4.85 -3.77 -1.43
N TRP A 37 -5.98 -3.18 -1.86
CA TRP A 37 -6.44 -1.87 -1.42
C TRP A 37 -7.88 -1.89 -0.90
N ASP A 38 -8.24 -0.88 -0.09
CA ASP A 38 -9.52 -0.80 0.59
C ASP A 38 -10.50 0.11 -0.17
N HIS A 39 -10.96 -0.35 -1.32
CA HIS A 39 -11.99 0.29 -2.12
C HIS A 39 -13.21 -0.61 -2.27
N PHE A 40 -14.36 0.00 -2.58
CA PHE A 40 -15.60 -0.69 -2.90
C PHE A 40 -15.86 -0.69 -4.42
N TYR A 41 -15.19 0.21 -5.11
CA TYR A 41 -15.27 0.40 -6.55
C TYR A 41 -13.88 0.31 -7.19
N GLU A 42 -13.85 0.03 -8.47
CA GLU A 42 -12.63 0.08 -9.26
C GLU A 42 -12.00 1.49 -9.22
N ALA A 43 -10.69 1.57 -9.20
CA ALA A 43 -9.94 2.83 -9.13
C ALA A 43 -8.82 2.85 -10.17
N PRO A 44 -8.50 4.06 -10.57
CA PRO A 44 -9.27 4.99 -11.39
C PRO A 44 -9.46 4.47 -12.82
N PRO A 45 -10.43 5.00 -13.57
CA PRO A 45 -11.45 5.92 -13.13
C PRO A 45 -12.51 5.22 -12.30
N ALA A 46 -12.86 5.80 -11.16
CA ALA A 46 -13.85 5.20 -10.28
C ALA A 46 -15.25 5.37 -10.85
N GLY A 47 -15.89 4.27 -11.21
CA GLY A 47 -17.21 4.26 -11.78
C GLY A 47 -18.22 3.43 -11.00
N GLY A 48 -17.77 2.44 -10.24
CA GLY A 48 -18.63 1.46 -9.57
C GLY A 48 -19.44 0.63 -10.57
N THR A 49 -18.89 0.43 -11.76
CA THR A 49 -19.51 -0.30 -12.87
C THR A 49 -18.84 -1.64 -13.15
N LEU A 50 -17.67 -1.86 -12.56
CA LEU A 50 -16.86 -3.05 -12.78
C LEU A 50 -16.70 -3.84 -11.47
N PRO A 51 -16.52 -5.17 -11.55
CA PRO A 51 -16.34 -6.00 -10.37
C PRO A 51 -15.19 -5.54 -9.47
N HIS A 52 -15.43 -5.48 -8.17
CA HIS A 52 -14.42 -5.22 -7.16
C HIS A 52 -14.71 -6.05 -5.90
N PHE A 53 -13.70 -6.69 -5.32
CA PHE A 53 -13.85 -7.49 -4.10
C PHE A 53 -13.47 -6.68 -2.86
N GLU A 54 -14.15 -6.94 -1.74
CA GLU A 54 -13.91 -6.30 -0.45
C GLU A 54 -12.55 -6.71 0.14
N ALA A 55 -11.84 -5.77 0.73
CA ALA A 55 -10.44 -5.92 1.10
C ALA A 55 -10.18 -6.96 2.21
N LEU A 56 -10.92 -6.93 3.33
CA LEU A 56 -10.66 -7.84 4.47
C LEU A 56 -10.93 -9.30 4.11
N ALA A 57 -12.06 -9.57 3.43
CA ALA A 57 -12.39 -10.90 2.96
C ALA A 57 -11.36 -11.42 1.95
N THR A 58 -10.94 -10.56 1.04
CA THR A 58 -9.90 -10.85 0.03
C THR A 58 -8.55 -11.15 0.67
N LEU A 59 -8.13 -10.35 1.66
CA LEU A 59 -6.88 -10.56 2.39
C LEU A 59 -6.87 -11.85 3.20
N GLY A 60 -8.02 -12.30 3.71
CA GLY A 60 -8.13 -13.62 4.35
C GLY A 60 -7.77 -14.76 3.40
N ALA A 61 -8.25 -14.70 2.16
CA ALA A 61 -7.89 -15.68 1.12
C ALA A 61 -6.41 -15.56 0.71
N LEU A 62 -5.92 -14.34 0.47
CA LEU A 62 -4.51 -14.08 0.15
C LEU A 62 -3.57 -14.63 1.23
N ALA A 63 -3.90 -14.42 2.51
CA ALA A 63 -3.13 -14.89 3.64
C ALA A 63 -3.02 -16.42 3.69
N ALA A 64 -4.11 -17.12 3.37
CA ALA A 64 -4.17 -18.57 3.40
C ALA A 64 -3.51 -19.23 2.17
N GLU A 65 -3.47 -18.54 1.03
CA GLU A 65 -3.00 -19.11 -0.24
C GLU A 65 -1.54 -18.80 -0.59
N THR A 66 -0.91 -17.87 0.12
CA THR A 66 0.51 -17.53 -0.05
C THR A 66 1.35 -18.06 1.11
N GLN A 67 2.65 -18.26 0.87
CA GLN A 67 3.56 -18.86 1.85
C GLN A 67 4.80 -18.01 2.15
N HIS A 68 5.23 -17.18 1.21
CA HIS A 68 6.53 -16.51 1.26
C HIS A 68 6.42 -15.00 1.40
N ALA A 69 5.65 -14.36 0.51
CA ALA A 69 5.51 -12.91 0.49
C ALA A 69 4.84 -12.39 1.77
N ARG A 70 5.32 -11.26 2.27
CA ARG A 70 4.56 -10.46 3.23
C ARG A 70 3.31 -9.92 2.55
N ILE A 71 2.25 -9.78 3.30
CA ILE A 71 0.95 -9.40 2.75
C ILE A 71 0.33 -8.24 3.53
N GLY A 72 -0.51 -7.44 2.88
CA GLY A 72 -1.21 -6.37 3.58
C GLY A 72 -2.18 -5.57 2.72
N CYS A 73 -2.58 -4.44 3.26
CA CYS A 73 -3.39 -3.45 2.54
C CYS A 73 -2.65 -2.12 2.48
N LEU A 74 -2.59 -1.52 1.33
CA LEU A 74 -2.07 -0.17 1.13
C LEU A 74 -3.15 0.70 0.48
N VAL A 75 -4.03 1.34 1.28
CA VAL A 75 -4.14 1.28 2.73
C VAL A 75 -5.62 1.18 3.15
N PHE A 76 -5.93 0.66 4.33
CA PHE A 76 -7.30 0.76 4.87
C PHE A 76 -7.65 2.20 5.19
N TYR A 77 -8.81 2.66 4.75
CA TYR A 77 -9.37 3.93 5.20
C TYR A 77 -9.94 3.78 6.62
N VAL A 78 -9.41 4.55 7.57
CA VAL A 78 -9.81 4.47 8.98
C VAL A 78 -11.27 4.88 9.24
N GLY A 79 -11.93 5.50 8.28
CA GLY A 79 -13.34 5.86 8.37
C GLY A 79 -14.32 4.73 8.05
N TYR A 80 -13.86 3.62 7.46
CA TYR A 80 -14.73 2.50 7.10
C TYR A 80 -14.94 1.48 8.24
N ARG A 81 -14.09 1.47 9.26
CA ARG A 81 -14.15 0.46 10.33
C ARG A 81 -13.74 1.04 11.67
N ASN A 82 -14.32 0.51 12.74
CA ASN A 82 -13.83 0.77 14.08
C ASN A 82 -12.36 0.33 14.20
N PRO A 83 -11.44 1.17 14.72
CA PRO A 83 -10.02 0.86 14.79
C PRO A 83 -9.70 -0.34 15.68
N ALA A 84 -10.46 -0.61 16.74
CA ALA A 84 -10.27 -1.81 17.55
C ALA A 84 -10.67 -3.08 16.80
N LEU A 85 -11.74 -3.02 16.00
CA LEU A 85 -12.12 -4.13 15.10
C LEU A 85 -11.05 -4.35 14.03
N LEU A 86 -10.49 -3.28 13.47
CA LEU A 86 -9.42 -3.39 12.48
C LEU A 86 -8.15 -4.00 13.07
N ALA A 87 -7.77 -3.65 14.29
CA ALA A 87 -6.66 -4.28 15.01
C ALA A 87 -6.93 -5.78 15.25
N LYS A 88 -8.16 -6.15 15.59
CA LYS A 88 -8.58 -7.54 15.78
C LYS A 88 -8.51 -8.32 14.47
N ALA A 89 -8.96 -7.74 13.36
CA ALA A 89 -8.86 -8.33 12.03
C ALA A 89 -7.40 -8.49 11.60
N ALA A 90 -6.55 -7.49 11.84
CA ALA A 90 -5.12 -7.54 11.57
C ALA A 90 -4.43 -8.69 12.31
N THR A 91 -4.76 -8.89 13.59
CA THR A 91 -4.26 -10.03 14.38
C THR A 91 -4.70 -11.36 13.78
N THR A 92 -5.95 -11.47 13.35
CA THR A 92 -6.47 -12.69 12.70
C THR A 92 -5.73 -12.98 11.40
N LEU A 93 -5.53 -11.96 10.55
CA LEU A 93 -4.76 -12.09 9.30
C LEU A 93 -3.29 -12.46 9.56
N ASP A 94 -2.71 -11.95 10.64
CA ASP A 94 -1.36 -12.30 11.06
C ASP A 94 -1.26 -13.79 11.43
N HIS A 95 -2.23 -14.33 12.16
CA HIS A 95 -2.31 -15.77 12.45
C HIS A 95 -2.52 -16.62 11.20
N ILE A 96 -3.45 -16.24 10.31
CA ILE A 96 -3.71 -16.98 9.07
C ILE A 96 -2.45 -17.03 8.20
N SER A 97 -1.71 -15.93 8.13
CA SER A 97 -0.50 -15.82 7.31
C SER A 97 0.76 -16.36 7.98
N GLY A 98 0.69 -16.81 9.25
CA GLY A 98 1.88 -17.24 10.00
C GLY A 98 2.90 -16.12 10.26
N GLY A 99 2.43 -14.90 10.56
CA GLY A 99 3.30 -13.76 10.91
C GLY A 99 3.80 -12.95 9.71
N ARG A 100 3.10 -12.99 8.54
CA ARG A 100 3.48 -12.24 7.33
C ARG A 100 2.62 -11.00 7.09
N PHE A 101 1.58 -10.75 7.89
CA PHE A 101 0.67 -9.63 7.69
C PHE A 101 1.26 -8.31 8.18
N GLU A 102 1.05 -7.22 7.42
CA GLU A 102 1.35 -5.85 7.80
C GLU A 102 0.13 -4.97 7.55
N LEU A 103 -0.16 -4.10 8.52
CA LEU A 103 -1.37 -3.28 8.50
C LEU A 103 -1.09 -1.89 7.92
N GLY A 104 -1.60 -1.59 6.74
CA GLY A 104 -1.57 -0.23 6.20
C GLY A 104 -2.86 0.52 6.49
N ILE A 105 -2.76 1.76 6.96
CA ILE A 105 -3.89 2.66 7.26
C ILE A 105 -3.70 4.04 6.62
N GLY A 106 -4.79 4.72 6.36
CA GLY A 106 -4.79 6.05 5.73
C GLY A 106 -6.05 6.87 5.99
N ALA A 107 -5.99 8.14 5.60
CA ALA A 107 -7.09 9.10 5.80
C ALA A 107 -8.17 9.05 4.69
N GLY A 108 -8.06 8.15 3.72
CA GLY A 108 -8.99 8.05 2.60
C GLY A 108 -8.92 9.23 1.62
N TRP A 109 -9.39 9.00 0.41
CA TRP A 109 -9.43 10.04 -0.64
C TRP A 109 -10.72 9.97 -1.48
N HIS A 110 -11.39 8.82 -1.51
CA HIS A 110 -12.47 8.53 -2.44
C HIS A 110 -13.83 8.89 -1.83
N HIS A 111 -14.20 10.18 -1.93
CA HIS A 111 -15.44 10.71 -1.37
C HIS A 111 -16.68 9.99 -1.91
N TRP A 112 -16.73 9.77 -3.22
CA TRP A 112 -17.94 9.25 -3.87
C TRP A 112 -18.26 7.81 -3.44
N GLU A 113 -17.29 6.90 -3.39
CA GLU A 113 -17.55 5.52 -2.92
C GLU A 113 -17.98 5.49 -1.46
N ALA A 114 -17.34 6.32 -0.61
CA ALA A 114 -17.67 6.39 0.80
C ALA A 114 -19.13 6.81 1.01
N THR A 115 -19.55 7.88 0.34
CA THR A 115 -20.93 8.37 0.45
C THR A 115 -21.95 7.43 -0.18
N ALA A 116 -21.62 6.76 -1.29
CA ALA A 116 -22.48 5.77 -1.92
C ALA A 116 -22.78 4.57 -1.00
N TYR A 117 -21.81 4.19 -0.14
CA TYR A 117 -21.98 3.15 0.87
C TYR A 117 -22.49 3.65 2.23
N GLY A 118 -22.91 4.91 2.30
CA GLY A 118 -23.49 5.49 3.51
C GLY A 118 -22.49 5.88 4.60
N TYR A 119 -21.19 5.95 4.26
CA TYR A 119 -20.17 6.43 5.18
C TYR A 119 -20.07 7.96 5.15
N ASP A 120 -19.90 8.56 6.30
CA ASP A 120 -19.48 9.95 6.39
C ASP A 120 -18.08 10.14 5.82
N PHE A 121 -17.91 11.20 5.01
CA PHE A 121 -16.61 11.56 4.48
C PHE A 121 -16.30 13.03 4.83
N PRO A 122 -15.86 13.30 6.04
CA PRO A 122 -15.60 14.65 6.51
C PRO A 122 -14.41 15.28 5.77
N ASN A 123 -14.17 16.57 6.04
CA ASN A 123 -13.04 17.28 5.45
C ASN A 123 -11.69 16.60 5.81
N VAL A 124 -10.66 16.91 5.04
CA VAL A 124 -9.32 16.28 5.18
C VAL A 124 -8.71 16.49 6.57
N LYS A 125 -8.96 17.64 7.21
CA LYS A 125 -8.48 17.89 8.58
C LYS A 125 -9.04 16.86 9.55
N THR A 126 -10.35 16.66 9.53
CA THR A 126 -11.05 15.71 10.40
C THR A 126 -10.60 14.27 10.12
N ARG A 127 -10.47 13.88 8.85
CA ARG A 127 -9.97 12.53 8.49
C ARG A 127 -8.54 12.26 8.97
N LEU A 128 -7.68 13.28 9.00
CA LEU A 128 -6.33 13.16 9.55
C LEU A 128 -6.33 13.16 11.09
N ASP A 129 -7.29 13.82 11.74
CA ASP A 129 -7.52 13.67 13.18
C ASP A 129 -7.99 12.24 13.52
N MET A 130 -8.92 11.70 12.73
CA MET A 130 -9.35 10.29 12.84
C MET A 130 -8.18 9.31 12.64
N LEU A 131 -7.29 9.56 11.70
CA LEU A 131 -6.12 8.71 11.46
C LEU A 131 -5.17 8.69 12.67
N ASP A 132 -4.94 9.84 13.32
CA ASP A 132 -4.11 9.93 14.54
C ASP A 132 -4.71 9.11 15.69
N GLU A 133 -6.01 9.27 15.94
CA GLU A 133 -6.71 8.51 16.97
C GLU A 133 -6.76 7.01 16.65
N ALA A 134 -7.09 6.65 15.41
CA ALA A 134 -7.14 5.26 14.97
C ALA A 134 -5.78 4.56 15.12
N ALA A 135 -4.69 5.20 14.71
CA ALA A 135 -3.34 4.67 14.86
C ALA A 135 -2.97 4.44 16.34
N THR A 136 -3.40 5.35 17.23
CA THR A 136 -3.21 5.22 18.68
C THR A 136 -3.97 4.02 19.24
N VAL A 137 -5.25 3.89 18.90
CA VAL A 137 -6.09 2.75 19.33
C VAL A 137 -5.52 1.44 18.80
N ILE A 138 -5.22 1.36 17.51
CA ILE A 138 -4.68 0.15 16.88
C ILE A 138 -3.37 -0.28 17.56
N ARG A 139 -2.44 0.66 17.77
CA ARG A 139 -1.16 0.33 18.43
C ARG A 139 -1.40 -0.17 19.87
N GLY A 140 -2.29 0.48 20.63
CA GLY A 140 -2.68 0.02 21.97
C GLY A 140 -3.23 -1.41 21.93
N MET A 141 -4.23 -1.68 21.09
CA MET A 141 -4.85 -3.00 20.94
C MET A 141 -3.83 -4.09 20.58
N LEU A 142 -2.83 -3.77 19.76
CA LEU A 142 -1.81 -4.72 19.33
C LEU A 142 -0.69 -4.97 20.36
N THR A 143 -0.48 -4.06 21.32
CA THR A 143 0.70 -4.11 22.21
C THR A 143 0.37 -4.12 23.71
N GLN A 144 -0.78 -3.58 24.13
CA GLN A 144 -1.17 -3.50 25.54
C GLN A 144 -2.07 -4.68 25.94
N GLU A 145 -2.07 -5.07 27.17
CA GLU A 145 -2.97 -6.10 27.70
C GLU A 145 -4.43 -5.65 27.60
N ARG A 146 -4.68 -4.42 28.01
CA ARG A 146 -5.95 -3.71 27.93
C ARG A 146 -5.73 -2.32 27.34
N THR A 147 -6.64 -1.88 26.53
CA THR A 147 -6.59 -0.56 25.87
C THR A 147 -7.81 0.25 26.25
N THR A 148 -7.59 1.40 26.85
CA THR A 148 -8.60 2.44 27.06
C THR A 148 -8.16 3.71 26.31
N PHE A 149 -9.03 4.27 25.50
CA PHE A 149 -8.79 5.49 24.76
C PHE A 149 -10.09 6.27 24.60
N HIS A 150 -10.11 7.54 24.97
CA HIS A 150 -11.24 8.46 24.80
C HIS A 150 -10.82 9.61 23.89
N GLY A 151 -11.07 9.47 22.60
CA GLY A 151 -10.81 10.49 21.60
C GLY A 151 -12.07 11.25 21.21
N LYS A 152 -11.91 12.14 20.25
CA LYS A 152 -13.03 12.87 19.66
C LYS A 152 -13.81 12.02 18.66
N HIS A 153 -13.13 11.11 17.97
CA HIS A 153 -13.68 10.32 16.87
C HIS A 153 -13.83 8.86 17.22
N PHE A 154 -12.96 8.33 18.07
CA PHE A 154 -12.98 6.94 18.50
C PHE A 154 -12.87 6.84 20.02
N SER A 155 -13.54 5.84 20.58
CA SER A 155 -13.44 5.51 21.99
C SER A 155 -13.44 3.99 22.16
N VAL A 156 -12.59 3.49 23.02
CA VAL A 156 -12.55 2.11 23.48
C VAL A 156 -12.34 2.08 24.99
N GLU A 157 -12.95 1.10 25.67
CA GLU A 157 -12.87 0.98 27.13
C GLU A 157 -12.45 -0.43 27.51
N ASP A 158 -11.35 -0.55 28.24
CA ASP A 158 -10.82 -1.82 28.78
C ASP A 158 -10.78 -2.97 27.74
N ALA A 159 -10.51 -2.62 26.47
CA ALA A 159 -10.58 -3.56 25.36
C ALA A 159 -9.34 -4.43 25.28
N SER A 160 -9.51 -5.75 25.09
CA SER A 160 -8.44 -6.70 24.86
C SER A 160 -8.39 -7.20 23.42
N CYS A 161 -7.19 -7.49 22.92
CA CYS A 161 -6.97 -8.10 21.61
C CYS A 161 -6.23 -9.43 21.75
N LEU A 162 -7.00 -10.49 22.01
CA LEU A 162 -6.50 -11.88 22.13
C LEU A 162 -7.12 -12.74 21.03
N PRO A 163 -6.35 -13.70 20.42
CA PRO A 163 -4.92 -13.95 20.70
C PRO A 163 -4.05 -12.74 20.32
N ARG A 164 -2.83 -12.67 20.84
CA ARG A 164 -1.86 -11.67 20.41
C ARG A 164 -1.40 -11.96 18.97
N PRO A 165 -0.88 -10.97 18.23
CA PRO A 165 -0.23 -11.25 16.95
C PRO A 165 0.86 -12.30 17.09
N VAL A 166 1.10 -13.06 16.04
CA VAL A 166 2.24 -13.98 15.91
C VAL A 166 3.55 -13.19 15.90
N GLN A 167 3.56 -12.06 15.20
CA GLN A 167 4.68 -11.13 15.18
C GLN A 167 4.85 -10.44 16.55
N GLN A 168 6.05 -10.36 17.06
CA GLN A 168 6.35 -9.58 18.27
C GLN A 168 5.91 -8.12 18.14
N ARG A 169 6.03 -7.56 16.93
CA ARG A 169 5.54 -6.24 16.54
C ARG A 169 4.92 -6.32 15.15
N LEU A 170 3.60 -6.30 15.08
CA LEU A 170 2.88 -6.21 13.82
C LEU A 170 3.12 -4.83 13.22
N PRO A 171 3.71 -4.72 12.00
CA PRO A 171 4.05 -3.43 11.42
C PRO A 171 2.79 -2.65 11.00
N ILE A 172 2.82 -1.34 11.24
CA ILE A 172 1.81 -0.39 10.79
C ILE A 172 2.42 0.51 9.71
N TRP A 173 1.77 0.58 8.56
CA TRP A 173 2.09 1.51 7.48
C TRP A 173 1.11 2.65 7.46
N ILE A 174 1.56 3.85 7.12
CA ILE A 174 0.68 4.98 6.82
C ILE A 174 0.93 5.44 5.40
N GLY A 175 -0.16 5.53 4.60
CA GLY A 175 -0.14 6.00 3.22
C GLY A 175 -0.41 7.48 3.08
N GLY A 176 0.27 8.11 2.11
CA GLY A 176 0.03 9.48 1.70
C GLY A 176 1.27 10.35 1.69
N VAL A 177 1.16 11.53 1.05
CA VAL A 177 2.29 12.45 0.76
C VAL A 177 2.14 13.83 1.41
N GLY A 178 1.20 14.00 2.33
CA GLY A 178 0.94 15.27 3.00
C GLY A 178 2.04 15.66 3.99
N GLU A 179 2.86 16.65 3.65
CA GLU A 179 4.06 17.03 4.37
C GLU A 179 3.84 17.43 5.84
N LYS A 180 2.81 18.26 6.07
CA LYS A 180 2.59 18.90 7.39
C LYS A 180 1.91 17.95 8.39
N ARG A 181 1.08 17.03 7.92
CA ARG A 181 0.27 16.19 8.79
C ARG A 181 0.51 14.71 8.56
N THR A 182 0.40 14.20 7.32
CA THR A 182 0.56 12.77 7.06
C THR A 182 1.95 12.30 7.45
N LEU A 183 3.02 12.97 7.00
CA LEU A 183 4.39 12.58 7.35
C LEU A 183 4.69 12.73 8.86
N ARG A 184 4.05 13.70 9.54
CA ARG A 184 4.12 13.79 11.00
C ARG A 184 3.47 12.59 11.68
N LEU A 185 2.34 12.10 11.17
CA LEU A 185 1.67 10.90 11.69
C LEU A 185 2.48 9.64 11.40
N VAL A 186 3.12 9.55 10.23
CA VAL A 186 4.09 8.49 9.94
C VAL A 186 5.19 8.47 11.00
N ALA A 187 5.86 9.59 11.24
CA ALA A 187 6.93 9.69 12.24
C ALA A 187 6.48 9.29 13.65
N LYS A 188 5.23 9.63 14.00
CA LYS A 188 4.65 9.34 15.33
C LYS A 188 4.27 7.87 15.51
N HIS A 189 3.66 7.23 14.50
CA HIS A 189 2.93 5.97 14.69
C HIS A 189 3.43 4.81 13.83
N ALA A 190 3.97 5.08 12.64
CA ALA A 190 4.14 4.04 11.62
C ALA A 190 5.51 3.37 11.65
N ASP A 191 5.56 2.09 11.27
CA ASP A 191 6.78 1.34 11.00
C ASP A 191 7.19 1.44 9.53
N GLY A 192 6.26 1.92 8.67
CA GLY A 192 6.50 2.18 7.26
C GLY A 192 5.66 3.32 6.71
N TRP A 193 6.21 4.02 5.74
CA TRP A 193 5.56 5.04 4.94
C TRP A 193 5.35 4.54 3.51
N ASN A 194 4.13 4.70 2.98
CA ASN A 194 3.83 4.40 1.59
C ASN A 194 3.45 5.67 0.82
N ALA A 195 4.25 6.02 -0.18
CA ALA A 195 3.91 7.02 -1.18
C ALA A 195 3.32 6.34 -2.43
N ALA A 196 2.53 7.08 -3.21
CA ALA A 196 1.96 6.56 -4.44
C ALA A 196 2.12 7.56 -5.58
N TYR A 197 2.66 7.08 -6.69
CA TYR A 197 2.70 7.76 -7.98
C TYR A 197 3.38 9.14 -7.96
N VAL A 198 4.44 9.30 -7.20
CA VAL A 198 5.30 10.50 -7.20
C VAL A 198 6.63 10.20 -7.86
N ALA A 199 7.24 11.20 -8.51
CA ALA A 199 8.54 11.06 -9.16
C ALA A 199 9.68 10.80 -8.14
N PRO A 200 10.81 10.19 -8.55
CA PRO A 200 11.93 9.90 -7.64
C PRO A 200 12.45 11.13 -6.88
N GLN A 201 12.54 12.28 -7.54
CA GLN A 201 12.98 13.53 -6.93
C GLN A 201 12.01 14.01 -5.84
N GLU A 202 10.71 13.89 -6.10
CA GLU A 202 9.68 14.23 -5.12
C GLU A 202 9.66 13.24 -3.97
N PHE A 203 9.87 11.94 -4.24
CA PHE A 203 9.99 10.92 -3.21
C PHE A 203 11.17 11.20 -2.27
N ALA A 204 12.35 11.54 -2.82
CA ALA A 204 13.52 11.93 -2.05
C ALA A 204 13.25 13.19 -1.20
N ARG A 205 12.63 14.21 -1.79
CA ARG A 205 12.27 15.43 -1.08
C ARG A 205 11.33 15.19 0.10
N LEU A 206 10.30 14.38 -0.11
CA LEU A 206 9.36 13.97 0.95
C LEU A 206 10.05 13.10 2.02
N GLY A 207 11.02 12.30 1.62
CA GLY A 207 11.88 11.54 2.53
C GLY A 207 12.61 12.46 3.53
N VAL A 208 13.20 13.56 3.05
CA VAL A 208 13.87 14.57 3.91
C VAL A 208 12.87 15.23 4.87
N VAL A 209 11.63 15.52 4.40
CA VAL A 209 10.58 16.06 5.29
C VAL A 209 10.21 15.07 6.38
N LEU A 210 10.12 13.78 6.04
CA LEU A 210 9.85 12.71 7.01
C LEU A 210 10.98 12.59 8.04
N ASP A 211 12.24 12.67 7.62
CA ASP A 211 13.39 12.65 8.52
C ASP A 211 13.30 13.75 9.57
N GLY A 212 13.02 14.97 9.15
CA GLY A 212 12.82 16.08 10.07
C GLY A 212 11.65 15.91 11.04
N TRP A 213 10.59 15.18 10.66
CA TRP A 213 9.51 14.83 11.58
C TRP A 213 9.92 13.71 12.56
N CYS A 214 10.69 12.72 12.12
CA CYS A 214 11.22 11.68 12.98
C CYS A 214 12.15 12.27 14.04
N GLU A 215 13.08 13.17 13.65
CA GLU A 215 13.99 13.86 14.57
C GLU A 215 13.21 14.66 15.63
N ARG A 216 12.17 15.41 15.24
CA ARG A 216 11.30 16.14 16.19
C ARG A 216 10.52 15.22 17.12
N ALA A 217 10.25 14.00 16.69
CA ALA A 217 9.59 12.98 17.51
C ALA A 217 10.58 12.16 18.37
N GLY A 218 11.88 12.48 18.32
CA GLY A 218 12.93 11.73 19.03
C GLY A 218 13.12 10.29 18.50
N ARG A 219 12.82 10.08 17.21
CA ARG A 219 12.84 8.76 16.56
C ARG A 219 13.94 8.73 15.48
N ASN A 220 14.65 7.60 15.37
CA ASN A 220 15.57 7.38 14.27
C ASN A 220 14.81 7.28 12.93
N PRO A 221 15.12 8.14 11.93
CA PRO A 221 14.48 8.08 10.61
C PRO A 221 14.63 6.75 9.89
N HIS A 222 15.70 6.01 10.13
CA HIS A 222 15.96 4.69 9.56
C HIS A 222 15.05 3.58 10.10
N ASP A 223 14.31 3.82 11.21
CA ASP A 223 13.32 2.89 11.74
C ASP A 223 12.01 2.92 10.93
N VAL A 224 11.87 3.82 9.96
CA VAL A 224 10.71 3.93 9.08
C VAL A 224 11.06 3.41 7.69
N ARG A 225 10.51 2.26 7.33
CA ARG A 225 10.60 1.74 5.95
C ARG A 225 9.87 2.68 4.99
N ARG A 226 10.34 2.76 3.73
CA ARG A 226 9.82 3.71 2.73
C ARG A 226 9.44 2.97 1.46
N ALA A 227 8.16 2.88 1.20
CA ALA A 227 7.62 2.25 0.01
C ALA A 227 7.08 3.26 -0.99
N ILE A 228 7.24 2.95 -2.26
CA ILE A 228 6.63 3.66 -3.37
C ILE A 228 5.76 2.69 -4.20
N ASN A 229 4.53 3.08 -4.52
CA ASN A 229 3.72 2.39 -5.51
C ASN A 229 3.85 3.08 -6.86
N LEU A 230 4.21 2.34 -7.89
CA LEU A 230 4.33 2.81 -9.28
C LEU A 230 3.18 2.24 -10.11
N THR A 231 2.64 2.99 -11.06
CA THR A 231 1.72 2.38 -12.03
C THR A 231 2.48 1.40 -12.91
N PHE A 232 1.83 0.33 -13.34
CA PHE A 232 2.43 -0.69 -14.19
C PHE A 232 2.00 -0.47 -15.64
N ASN A 233 2.88 0.12 -16.44
CA ASN A 233 2.66 0.45 -17.85
C ASN A 233 3.86 -0.02 -18.71
N LEU A 234 4.28 -1.27 -18.51
CA LEU A 234 5.37 -1.87 -19.27
C LEU A 234 4.91 -2.53 -20.56
N ALA A 235 5.81 -2.54 -21.53
CA ALA A 235 5.69 -3.32 -22.74
C ALA A 235 7.08 -3.80 -23.19
N THR A 236 7.08 -4.86 -24.01
CA THR A 236 8.31 -5.47 -24.50
C THR A 236 8.88 -4.79 -25.76
N ASP A 237 8.07 -3.92 -26.41
CA ASP A 237 8.48 -3.18 -27.61
C ASP A 237 8.01 -1.72 -27.59
N ALA A 238 8.59 -0.90 -28.48
CA ALA A 238 8.29 0.53 -28.56
C ALA A 238 6.82 0.83 -28.93
N LYS A 239 6.17 -0.02 -29.73
CA LYS A 239 4.76 0.14 -30.11
C LYS A 239 3.85 -0.14 -28.92
N GLY A 240 4.19 -1.13 -28.11
CA GLY A 240 3.52 -1.42 -26.85
C GLY A 240 3.68 -0.28 -25.86
N VAL A 241 4.89 0.26 -25.68
CA VAL A 241 5.14 1.42 -24.81
C VAL A 241 4.27 2.62 -25.20
N ALA A 242 4.14 2.90 -26.49
CA ALA A 242 3.26 3.98 -26.97
C ALA A 242 1.79 3.72 -26.60
N ARG A 243 1.30 2.48 -26.71
CA ARG A 243 -0.07 2.12 -26.28
C ARG A 243 -0.26 2.29 -24.77
N GLU A 244 0.70 1.85 -23.97
CA GLU A 244 0.66 2.01 -22.52
C GLU A 244 0.68 3.48 -22.09
N ALA A 245 1.42 4.35 -22.79
CA ALA A 245 1.43 5.79 -22.54
C ALA A 245 0.05 6.42 -22.82
N GLU A 246 -0.63 6.02 -23.89
CA GLU A 246 -1.99 6.49 -24.18
C GLU A 246 -3.02 5.90 -23.18
N GLN A 247 -2.86 4.65 -22.77
CA GLN A 247 -3.71 4.05 -21.75
C GLN A 247 -3.57 4.77 -20.41
N LEU A 248 -2.36 5.09 -19.98
CA LEU A 248 -2.10 5.89 -18.77
C LEU A 248 -2.85 7.23 -18.81
N LYS A 249 -2.81 7.93 -19.94
CA LYS A 249 -3.56 9.20 -20.11
C LYS A 249 -5.07 8.99 -20.01
N LYS A 250 -5.59 7.93 -20.63
CA LYS A 250 -7.01 7.60 -20.60
C LYS A 250 -7.47 7.26 -19.18
N ASP A 251 -6.71 6.44 -18.45
CA ASP A 251 -7.08 5.98 -17.12
C ASP A 251 -7.06 7.10 -16.07
N TRP A 252 -6.11 8.04 -16.19
CA TRP A 252 -5.91 9.07 -15.18
C TRP A 252 -6.42 10.45 -15.60
N GLY A 253 -6.83 10.64 -16.87
CA GLY A 253 -7.39 11.91 -17.35
C GLY A 253 -6.55 13.12 -16.98
N PRO A 254 -7.12 14.15 -16.34
CA PRO A 254 -6.38 15.36 -15.92
C PRO A 254 -5.22 15.09 -14.94
N ALA A 255 -5.24 13.98 -14.22
CA ALA A 255 -4.18 13.62 -13.28
C ALA A 255 -2.98 12.92 -13.96
N ALA A 256 -3.11 12.51 -15.23
CA ALA A 256 -2.11 11.71 -15.92
C ALA A 256 -0.70 12.34 -15.91
N GLY A 257 -0.59 13.65 -16.10
CA GLY A 257 0.69 14.35 -16.10
C GLY A 257 1.42 14.23 -14.74
N ARG A 258 0.69 14.31 -13.64
CA ARG A 258 1.26 14.11 -12.29
C ARG A 258 1.63 12.64 -12.06
N ILE A 259 0.76 11.72 -12.47
CA ILE A 259 0.94 10.28 -12.27
C ILE A 259 2.11 9.74 -13.11
N ALA A 260 2.33 10.28 -14.30
CA ALA A 260 3.43 9.86 -15.20
C ALA A 260 4.82 9.96 -14.51
N GLY A 261 5.01 10.90 -13.58
CA GLY A 261 6.23 10.98 -12.78
C GLY A 261 6.50 9.74 -11.92
N GLY A 262 5.44 9.07 -11.45
CA GLY A 262 5.48 7.84 -10.67
C GLY A 262 5.03 6.60 -11.44
N ALA A 263 5.12 6.62 -12.76
CA ALA A 263 4.79 5.48 -13.60
C ALA A 263 6.01 4.61 -13.90
N LEU A 264 5.81 3.30 -13.92
CA LEU A 264 6.73 2.35 -14.50
C LEU A 264 6.35 2.17 -15.98
N LEU A 265 6.61 3.23 -16.77
CA LEU A 265 6.31 3.30 -18.19
C LEU A 265 7.57 3.06 -19.02
N GLY A 266 7.55 2.05 -19.89
CA GLY A 266 8.69 1.77 -20.77
C GLY A 266 8.91 0.29 -21.04
N THR A 267 10.16 -0.02 -21.43
CA THR A 267 10.63 -1.40 -21.61
C THR A 267 11.20 -1.97 -20.29
N PRO A 268 11.43 -3.29 -20.19
CA PRO A 268 12.08 -3.88 -19.02
C PRO A 268 13.41 -3.21 -18.63
N ALA A 269 14.21 -2.77 -19.59
CA ALA A 269 15.47 -2.06 -19.32
C ALA A 269 15.22 -0.72 -18.61
N LEU A 270 14.29 0.09 -19.13
CA LEU A 270 13.90 1.36 -18.50
C LEU A 270 13.26 1.16 -17.12
N ALA A 271 12.56 0.05 -16.91
CA ALA A 271 11.99 -0.30 -15.62
C ALA A 271 13.08 -0.54 -14.55
N VAL A 272 14.16 -1.23 -14.91
CA VAL A 272 15.32 -1.41 -14.01
C VAL A 272 15.88 -0.06 -13.59
N ASP A 273 16.18 0.82 -14.56
CA ASP A 273 16.74 2.14 -14.29
C ASP A 273 15.82 2.95 -13.38
N ARG A 274 14.52 2.95 -13.66
CA ARG A 274 13.52 3.68 -12.84
C ARG A 274 13.44 3.16 -11.41
N ILE A 275 13.49 1.86 -11.19
CA ILE A 275 13.48 1.26 -9.85
C ILE A 275 14.75 1.63 -9.09
N LEU A 276 15.91 1.61 -9.76
CA LEU A 276 17.18 2.02 -9.15
C LEU A 276 17.21 3.52 -8.81
N GLU A 277 16.55 4.38 -9.60
CA GLU A 277 16.36 5.79 -9.22
C GLU A 277 15.60 5.94 -7.89
N TYR A 278 14.56 5.13 -7.65
CA TYR A 278 13.86 5.15 -6.35
C TYR A 278 14.71 4.58 -5.22
N ALA A 279 15.49 3.54 -5.47
CA ALA A 279 16.42 3.04 -4.47
C ALA A 279 17.43 4.13 -4.06
N ALA A 280 18.00 4.85 -5.04
CA ALA A 280 18.88 6.00 -4.79
C ALA A 280 18.16 7.16 -4.09
N ALA A 281 16.85 7.32 -4.31
CA ALA A 281 16.00 8.30 -3.63
C ALA A 281 15.58 7.88 -2.20
N GLY A 282 16.09 6.75 -1.70
CA GLY A 282 15.86 6.26 -0.34
C GLY A 282 14.68 5.33 -0.17
N ALA A 283 14.11 4.76 -1.26
CA ALA A 283 13.11 3.71 -1.14
C ALA A 283 13.73 2.43 -0.59
N THR A 284 13.08 1.82 0.38
CA THR A 284 13.39 0.48 0.89
C THR A 284 12.51 -0.58 0.24
N GLU A 285 11.43 -0.15 -0.41
CA GLU A 285 10.46 -1.01 -1.08
C GLU A 285 9.86 -0.32 -2.31
N VAL A 286 9.81 -1.03 -3.44
CA VAL A 286 9.17 -0.57 -4.68
C VAL A 286 8.09 -1.56 -5.08
N ASN A 287 6.85 -1.08 -5.19
CA ASN A 287 5.69 -1.87 -5.56
C ASN A 287 5.16 -1.46 -6.93
N ILE A 288 4.90 -2.41 -7.80
CA ILE A 288 4.11 -2.18 -9.01
C ILE A 288 2.63 -2.31 -8.70
N ALA A 289 1.80 -1.39 -9.18
CA ALA A 289 0.35 -1.43 -9.00
C ALA A 289 -0.31 -2.08 -10.23
N LEU A 290 -0.72 -3.35 -10.07
CA LEU A 290 -1.44 -4.09 -11.10
C LEU A 290 -2.94 -3.78 -11.04
N ARG A 291 -3.47 -3.26 -12.12
CA ARG A 291 -4.90 -3.05 -12.35
C ARG A 291 -5.33 -3.82 -13.59
N ALA A 292 -6.28 -4.72 -13.45
CA ALA A 292 -6.79 -5.47 -14.59
C ALA A 292 -7.62 -4.57 -15.53
N PRO A 293 -7.44 -4.69 -16.86
CA PRO A 293 -6.48 -5.56 -17.53
C PRO A 293 -5.07 -4.94 -17.59
N TRP A 294 -4.05 -5.75 -17.43
CA TRP A 294 -2.65 -5.39 -17.73
C TRP A 294 -2.11 -6.26 -18.86
N ASN A 295 -0.95 -5.92 -19.41
CA ASN A 295 -0.26 -6.74 -20.40
C ASN A 295 0.42 -7.95 -19.70
N PRO A 296 -0.03 -9.21 -19.94
CA PRO A 296 0.54 -10.39 -19.30
C PRO A 296 2.01 -10.63 -19.67
N GLU A 297 2.38 -10.40 -20.96
CA GLU A 297 3.77 -10.56 -21.42
C GLU A 297 4.72 -9.58 -20.73
N ALA A 298 4.22 -8.35 -20.47
CA ALA A 298 4.99 -7.36 -19.73
C ALA A 298 5.19 -7.75 -18.27
N LEU A 299 4.19 -8.39 -17.64
CA LEU A 299 4.34 -8.92 -16.28
C LEU A 299 5.35 -10.08 -16.24
N ASP A 300 5.33 -10.97 -17.21
CA ASP A 300 6.29 -12.05 -17.32
C ASP A 300 7.71 -11.49 -17.53
N ALA A 301 7.90 -10.54 -18.43
CA ALA A 301 9.18 -9.86 -18.62
C ALA A 301 9.65 -9.10 -17.37
N TYR A 302 8.72 -8.50 -16.61
CA TYR A 302 9.06 -7.87 -15.33
C TYR A 302 9.62 -8.90 -14.33
N ILE A 303 8.96 -10.05 -14.22
CA ILE A 303 9.38 -11.14 -13.32
C ILE A 303 10.73 -11.72 -13.75
N GLU A 304 10.91 -12.00 -15.04
CA GLU A 304 12.04 -12.73 -15.57
C GLU A 304 13.29 -11.87 -15.82
N GLU A 305 13.10 -10.59 -16.17
CA GLU A 305 14.21 -9.72 -16.55
C GLU A 305 14.46 -8.60 -15.53
N VAL A 306 13.39 -7.92 -15.05
CA VAL A 306 13.54 -6.72 -14.19
C VAL A 306 13.90 -7.11 -12.77
N VAL A 307 13.14 -8.02 -12.16
CA VAL A 307 13.34 -8.43 -10.76
C VAL A 307 14.76 -8.96 -10.53
N PRO A 308 15.31 -9.90 -11.32
CA PRO A 308 16.68 -10.40 -11.10
C PRO A 308 17.76 -9.31 -11.25
N ARG A 309 17.60 -8.40 -12.22
CA ARG A 309 18.58 -7.32 -12.47
C ARG A 309 18.57 -6.30 -11.34
N VAL A 310 17.40 -5.91 -10.86
CA VAL A 310 17.27 -4.99 -9.70
C VAL A 310 17.88 -5.66 -8.46
N ARG A 311 17.56 -6.92 -8.18
CA ARG A 311 18.13 -7.65 -7.03
C ARG A 311 19.65 -7.76 -7.11
N ALA A 312 20.21 -7.97 -8.30
CA ALA A 312 21.66 -8.00 -8.48
C ALA A 312 22.32 -6.64 -8.22
N ALA A 313 21.67 -5.55 -8.61
CA ALA A 313 22.19 -4.19 -8.45
C ALA A 313 22.03 -3.61 -7.03
N THR A 314 21.15 -4.19 -6.18
CA THR A 314 20.84 -3.67 -4.83
C THR A 314 21.27 -4.58 -3.67
N ARG A 315 22.10 -5.60 -3.98
CA ARG A 315 22.69 -6.52 -2.98
C ARG A 315 23.75 -5.85 -2.10
#